data_899937b1ae8ea66b714d8e25e39cd107
#
_entry.id   899937b1ae8ea66b714d8e25e39cd107
#
_cell.length_a   1.000
_cell.length_b   1.000
_cell.length_c   1.000
_cell.angle_alpha   90.00
_cell.angle_beta   90.00
_cell.angle_gamma   90.00
#
_symmetry.space_group_name_H-M   'P 1'
#
loop_
_entity.id
_entity.type
_entity.pdbx_description
1 polymer ?
#
loop_
_entity_poly.entity_id
_entity_poly.type
_entity_poly.pdbx_seq_one_letter_code
_entity_poly.pdbx_strand_id
1 'polypeptide(L)'
;MPIATTPPSGFRDFLPAAVAARHGAIETISRVYRSFGFQPVATSAVEDLSVLLGKGGGENEKLIFKLLKRGESLDRAQAEKTELADLGLRFDLTLPLARYYSKHGSLLPHPFKAFNLGPVWRAERAQKGRYREFTQCDVDIIGS
;
A
#
# COMPACT_ATOMS: atom_id res chain seq x y z
N MET A 1 -6.40 28.34 -17.29
CA MET A 1 -6.12 26.99 -17.82
C MET A 1 -7.33 26.11 -17.57
N PRO A 2 -7.78 25.28 -18.51
CA PRO A 2 -8.84 24.34 -18.27
C PRO A 2 -8.41 23.31 -17.21
N ILE A 3 -9.32 22.98 -16.30
CA ILE A 3 -9.09 21.96 -15.27
C ILE A 3 -9.14 20.58 -15.95
N ALA A 4 -8.16 19.75 -15.67
CA ALA A 4 -8.14 18.37 -16.17
C ALA A 4 -9.32 17.57 -15.57
N THR A 5 -10.10 16.92 -16.41
CA THR A 5 -11.26 16.12 -16.01
C THR A 5 -10.98 14.61 -15.98
N THR A 6 -9.79 14.22 -16.40
CA THR A 6 -9.33 12.81 -16.38
C THR A 6 -8.30 12.61 -15.26
N PRO A 7 -8.31 11.44 -14.59
CA PRO A 7 -7.28 11.12 -13.60
C PRO A 7 -5.89 11.04 -14.24
N PRO A 8 -4.81 11.14 -13.45
CA PRO A 8 -3.44 10.98 -13.95
C PRO A 8 -3.23 9.62 -14.60
N SER A 9 -2.23 9.54 -15.50
CA SER A 9 -1.89 8.29 -16.19
C SER A 9 -1.63 7.14 -15.21
N GLY A 10 -2.31 6.02 -15.43
CA GLY A 10 -2.23 4.82 -14.59
C GLY A 10 -3.21 4.79 -13.42
N PHE A 11 -4.01 5.84 -13.24
CA PHE A 11 -5.10 5.90 -12.26
C PHE A 11 -6.46 5.85 -12.94
N ARG A 12 -7.48 5.45 -12.19
CA ARG A 12 -8.83 5.26 -12.75
C ARG A 12 -9.91 5.69 -11.78
N ASP A 13 -10.95 6.29 -12.31
CA ASP A 13 -12.24 6.42 -11.63
C ASP A 13 -13.11 5.21 -11.93
N PHE A 14 -13.99 4.87 -11.02
CA PHE A 14 -14.94 3.77 -11.17
C PHE A 14 -16.37 4.28 -11.04
N LEU A 15 -17.20 3.98 -12.01
CA LEU A 15 -18.62 4.27 -11.97
C LEU A 15 -19.34 3.37 -10.94
N PRO A 16 -20.53 3.78 -10.45
CA PRO A 16 -21.24 3.06 -9.39
C PRO A 16 -21.42 1.56 -9.63
N ALA A 17 -21.74 1.15 -10.85
CA ALA A 17 -21.90 -0.26 -11.20
C ALA A 17 -20.59 -1.06 -11.03
N ALA A 18 -19.45 -0.49 -11.42
CA ALA A 18 -18.14 -1.12 -11.25
C ALA A 18 -17.73 -1.18 -9.76
N VAL A 19 -18.08 -0.14 -8.99
CA VAL A 19 -17.87 -0.13 -7.53
C VAL A 19 -18.69 -1.23 -6.86
N ALA A 20 -19.97 -1.38 -7.22
CA ALA A 20 -20.84 -2.42 -6.68
C ALA A 20 -20.32 -3.84 -6.98
N ALA A 21 -19.87 -4.08 -8.23
CA ALA A 21 -19.27 -5.37 -8.60
C ALA A 21 -17.98 -5.66 -7.81
N ARG A 22 -17.12 -4.65 -7.59
CA ARG A 22 -15.91 -4.79 -6.77
C ARG A 22 -16.24 -5.10 -5.32
N HIS A 23 -17.23 -4.41 -4.73
CA HIS A 23 -17.66 -4.67 -3.35
C HIS A 23 -18.19 -6.10 -3.19
N GLY A 24 -19.00 -6.59 -4.12
CA GLY A 24 -19.48 -7.98 -4.08
C GLY A 24 -18.35 -9.01 -4.14
N ALA A 25 -17.33 -8.77 -4.97
CA ALA A 25 -16.14 -9.61 -5.01
C ALA A 25 -15.36 -9.57 -3.68
N ILE A 26 -15.15 -8.37 -3.11
CA ILE A 26 -14.47 -8.17 -1.82
C ILE A 26 -15.21 -8.87 -0.68
N GLU A 27 -16.54 -8.75 -0.62
CA GLU A 27 -17.37 -9.42 0.38
C GLU A 27 -17.25 -10.93 0.27
N THR A 28 -17.28 -11.48 -0.94
CA THR A 28 -17.12 -12.92 -1.17
C THR A 28 -15.76 -13.41 -0.69
N ILE A 29 -14.67 -12.74 -1.07
CA ILE A 29 -13.31 -13.06 -0.64
C ILE A 29 -13.22 -12.98 0.89
N SER A 30 -13.69 -11.90 1.49
CA SER A 30 -13.64 -11.68 2.93
C SER A 30 -14.40 -12.76 3.71
N ARG A 31 -15.58 -13.15 3.23
CA ARG A 31 -16.38 -14.22 3.83
C ARG A 31 -15.66 -15.56 3.81
N VAL A 32 -15.06 -15.91 2.67
CA VAL A 32 -14.30 -17.16 2.51
C VAL A 32 -13.12 -17.19 3.47
N TYR A 33 -12.26 -16.16 3.50
CA TYR A 33 -11.10 -16.17 4.39
C TYR A 33 -11.48 -16.18 5.87
N ARG A 34 -12.53 -15.44 6.27
CA ARG A 34 -13.04 -15.50 7.65
C ARG A 34 -13.51 -16.90 8.04
N SER A 35 -14.13 -17.66 7.12
CA SER A 35 -14.56 -19.03 7.42
C SER A 35 -13.39 -20.00 7.67
N PHE A 36 -12.17 -19.66 7.22
CA PHE A 36 -10.93 -20.39 7.51
C PHE A 36 -10.15 -19.81 8.72
N GLY A 37 -10.76 -18.88 9.46
CA GLY A 37 -10.18 -18.28 10.66
C GLY A 37 -9.17 -17.16 10.38
N PHE A 38 -9.11 -16.64 9.16
CA PHE A 38 -8.30 -15.45 8.87
C PHE A 38 -8.97 -14.19 9.41
N GLN A 39 -8.16 -13.33 10.00
CA GLN A 39 -8.61 -12.07 10.58
C GLN A 39 -8.25 -10.90 9.65
N PRO A 40 -9.19 -9.96 9.43
CA PRO A 40 -8.91 -8.79 8.60
C PRO A 40 -7.91 -7.87 9.30
N VAL A 41 -6.93 -7.38 8.54
CA VAL A 41 -5.94 -6.41 9.00
C VAL A 41 -6.02 -5.18 8.10
N ALA A 42 -5.85 -4.02 8.70
CA ALA A 42 -5.67 -2.76 7.98
C ALA A 42 -4.35 -2.12 8.41
N THR A 43 -3.49 -1.84 7.45
CA THR A 43 -2.20 -1.17 7.67
C THR A 43 -2.21 0.23 7.05
N SER A 44 -1.26 1.07 7.44
CA SER A 44 -1.13 2.42 6.90
C SER A 44 -0.89 2.41 5.39
N ALA A 45 -1.48 3.37 4.68
CA ALA A 45 -1.20 3.61 3.26
C ALA A 45 0.16 4.30 3.05
N VAL A 46 0.61 5.04 4.06
CA VAL A 46 1.89 5.76 4.07
C VAL A 46 2.82 5.06 5.06
N GLU A 47 4.04 4.79 4.63
CA GLU A 47 5.09 4.16 5.44
C GLU A 47 6.38 4.97 5.34
N ASP A 48 7.26 4.80 6.33
CA ASP A 48 8.63 5.29 6.25
C ASP A 48 9.36 4.64 5.05
N LEU A 49 10.15 5.41 4.33
CA LEU A 49 10.94 4.87 3.20
C LEU A 49 11.86 3.74 3.65
N SER A 50 12.38 3.78 4.88
CA SER A 50 13.19 2.70 5.44
C SER A 50 12.46 1.36 5.51
N VAL A 51 11.15 1.38 5.75
CA VAL A 51 10.29 0.18 5.73
C VAL A 51 10.08 -0.30 4.30
N LEU A 52 9.74 0.61 3.38
CA LEU A 52 9.44 0.26 2.00
C LEU A 52 10.67 -0.21 1.21
N LEU A 53 11.83 0.37 1.47
CA LEU A 53 13.08 -0.03 0.81
C LEU A 53 13.60 -1.38 1.33
N GLY A 54 13.32 -1.71 2.59
CA GLY A 54 13.80 -2.94 3.22
C GLY A 54 15.33 -3.05 3.17
N LYS A 55 15.85 -4.25 3.40
CA LYS A 55 17.30 -4.52 3.33
C LYS A 55 17.84 -4.61 1.88
N GLY A 56 16.97 -4.71 0.88
CA GLY A 56 17.32 -4.92 -0.53
C GLY A 56 17.40 -3.65 -1.39
N GLY A 57 17.04 -2.50 -0.86
CA GLY A 57 17.18 -1.12 -1.41
C GLY A 57 16.75 -0.88 -2.87
N GLY A 58 17.53 -1.34 -3.82
CA GLY A 58 17.52 -0.80 -5.18
C GLY A 58 16.35 -1.15 -6.10
N GLU A 59 15.79 -2.37 -6.05
CA GLU A 59 14.72 -2.77 -6.98
C GLU A 59 13.37 -2.17 -6.58
N ASN A 60 13.08 -2.11 -5.28
CA ASN A 60 11.82 -1.58 -4.76
C ASN A 60 11.73 -0.06 -4.89
N GLU A 61 12.85 0.64 -4.91
CA GLU A 61 12.87 2.11 -4.98
C GLU A 61 12.11 2.65 -6.19
N LYS A 62 12.20 1.97 -7.33
CA LYS A 62 11.51 2.36 -8.58
C LYS A 62 9.99 2.20 -8.51
N LEU A 63 9.50 1.40 -7.57
CA LEU A 63 8.07 1.15 -7.36
C LEU A 63 7.42 2.21 -6.47
N ILE A 64 8.19 2.93 -5.66
CA ILE A 64 7.67 3.76 -4.58
C ILE A 64 7.29 5.15 -5.09
N PHE A 65 6.06 5.56 -4.85
CA PHE A 65 5.69 6.97 -4.86
C PHE A 65 6.21 7.63 -3.58
N LYS A 66 7.32 8.35 -3.68
CA LYS A 66 7.92 9.09 -2.56
C LYS A 66 7.08 10.33 -2.24
N LEU A 67 6.89 10.60 -0.97
CA LEU A 67 6.19 11.79 -0.46
C LEU A 67 7.21 12.80 0.03
N LEU A 68 7.12 14.02 -0.47
CA LEU A 68 7.99 15.12 -0.06
C LEU A 68 7.76 15.48 1.42
N LYS A 69 8.83 15.81 2.10
CA LYS A 69 8.79 16.49 3.39
C LYS A 69 7.97 17.78 3.29
N ARG A 70 7.55 18.35 4.41
CA ARG A 70 6.73 19.57 4.43
C ARG A 70 7.32 20.62 5.35
N GLY A 71 7.01 21.91 5.04
CA GLY A 71 7.41 23.05 5.85
C GLY A 71 8.91 23.10 6.08
N GLU A 72 9.33 23.50 7.27
CA GLU A 72 10.73 23.69 7.64
C GLU A 72 11.64 22.47 7.35
N SER A 73 11.09 21.25 7.44
CA SER A 73 11.86 20.03 7.12
C SER A 73 12.19 19.94 5.65
N LEU A 74 11.31 20.40 4.77
CA LEU A 74 11.56 20.46 3.34
C LEU A 74 12.56 21.57 3.01
N ASP A 75 12.35 22.76 3.59
CA ASP A 75 13.21 23.92 3.38
C ASP A 75 14.66 23.62 3.81
N ARG A 76 14.82 22.97 4.96
CA ARG A 76 16.12 22.52 5.46
C ARG A 76 16.75 21.49 4.53
N ALA A 77 15.99 20.48 4.10
CA ALA A 77 16.51 19.45 3.20
C ALA A 77 16.95 20.03 1.85
N GLN A 78 16.23 21.04 1.33
CA GLN A 78 16.63 21.75 0.11
C GLN A 78 17.92 22.56 0.32
N ALA A 79 18.03 23.29 1.43
CA ALA A 79 19.21 24.10 1.76
C ALA A 79 20.46 23.22 1.96
N GLU A 80 20.31 22.09 2.64
CA GLU A 80 21.39 21.14 2.94
C GLU A 80 21.66 20.14 1.78
N LYS A 81 20.84 20.16 0.72
CA LYS A 81 20.89 19.23 -0.43
C LYS A 81 20.83 17.76 0.02
N THR A 82 19.98 17.48 1.02
CA THR A 82 19.71 16.14 1.54
C THR A 82 18.45 15.55 0.91
N GLU A 83 18.06 14.33 1.32
CA GLU A 83 16.86 13.66 0.81
C GLU A 83 15.59 14.48 1.09
N LEU A 84 14.83 14.75 0.02
CA LEU A 84 13.61 15.57 0.06
C LEU A 84 12.37 14.77 0.52
N ALA A 85 12.46 13.44 0.58
CA ALA A 85 11.39 12.55 0.96
C ALA A 85 11.87 11.59 2.05
N ASP A 86 11.01 11.29 3.00
CA ASP A 86 11.23 10.33 4.09
C ASP A 86 10.08 9.31 4.19
N LEU A 87 8.98 9.58 3.51
CA LEU A 87 7.78 8.74 3.45
C LEU A 87 7.49 8.31 2.02
N GLY A 88 6.67 7.27 1.88
CA GLY A 88 6.17 6.83 0.59
C GLY A 88 4.82 6.14 0.70
N LEU A 89 4.14 5.99 -0.44
CA LEU A 89 2.95 5.15 -0.53
C LEU A 89 3.38 3.68 -0.60
N ARG A 90 2.67 2.83 0.13
CA ARG A 90 2.89 1.37 0.07
C ARG A 90 2.66 0.85 -1.35
N PHE A 91 3.56 0.02 -1.84
CA PHE A 91 3.47 -0.61 -3.15
C PHE A 91 3.04 -2.08 -3.09
N ASP A 92 2.98 -2.65 -1.90
CA ASP A 92 2.40 -3.94 -1.53
C ASP A 92 1.80 -3.89 -0.12
N LEU A 93 1.22 -5.00 0.33
CA LEU A 93 0.66 -5.12 1.67
C LEU A 93 1.55 -5.94 2.61
N THR A 94 2.56 -6.64 2.11
CA THR A 94 3.43 -7.54 2.87
C THR A 94 4.36 -6.79 3.81
N LEU A 95 5.07 -5.75 3.32
CA LEU A 95 5.98 -4.96 4.14
C LEU A 95 5.25 -4.22 5.28
N PRO A 96 4.10 -3.55 5.03
CA PRO A 96 3.28 -2.98 6.09
C PRO A 96 2.77 -4.02 7.11
N LEU A 97 2.42 -5.23 6.66
CA LEU A 97 2.00 -6.32 7.54
C LEU A 97 3.15 -6.80 8.43
N ALA A 98 4.35 -6.94 7.88
CA ALA A 98 5.54 -7.32 8.65
C ALA A 98 5.85 -6.28 9.75
N ARG A 99 5.80 -4.99 9.42
CA ARG A 99 5.94 -3.90 10.41
C ARG A 99 4.82 -3.95 11.46
N TYR A 100 3.58 -4.16 11.04
CA TYR A 100 2.42 -4.29 11.92
C TYR A 100 2.62 -5.45 12.91
N TYR A 101 3.01 -6.62 12.41
CA TYR A 101 3.26 -7.79 13.25
C TYR A 101 4.44 -7.58 14.20
N SER A 102 5.51 -6.95 13.75
CA SER A 102 6.66 -6.60 14.62
C SER A 102 6.26 -5.75 15.82
N LYS A 103 5.28 -4.87 15.65
CA LYS A 103 4.78 -3.99 16.73
C LYS A 103 3.73 -4.66 17.61
N HIS A 104 2.84 -5.45 17.05
CA HIS A 104 1.63 -5.94 17.71
C HIS A 104 1.61 -7.45 17.95
N GLY A 105 2.62 -8.19 17.49
CA GLY A 105 2.64 -9.65 17.48
C GLY A 105 2.34 -10.30 18.84
N SER A 106 2.79 -9.68 19.94
CA SER A 106 2.50 -10.16 21.30
C SER A 106 1.02 -10.09 21.71
N LEU A 107 0.22 -9.31 20.97
CA LEU A 107 -1.23 -9.14 21.21
C LEU A 107 -2.08 -9.99 20.26
N LEU A 108 -1.45 -10.66 19.30
CA LEU A 108 -2.11 -11.42 18.24
C LEU A 108 -2.11 -12.91 18.55
N PRO A 109 -3.09 -13.68 18.04
CA PRO A 109 -3.08 -15.12 18.17
C PRO A 109 -1.85 -15.75 17.49
N HIS A 110 -1.48 -16.94 17.95
CA HIS A 110 -0.36 -17.67 17.39
C HIS A 110 -0.79 -19.10 16.99
N PRO A 111 -0.68 -19.52 15.73
CA PRO A 111 -0.29 -18.71 14.56
C PRO A 111 -1.31 -17.61 14.22
N PHE A 112 -0.83 -16.48 13.72
CA PHE A 112 -1.67 -15.39 13.27
C PHE A 112 -2.02 -15.55 11.79
N LYS A 113 -3.29 -15.77 11.50
CA LYS A 113 -3.83 -15.85 10.15
C LYS A 113 -4.40 -14.49 9.78
N ALA A 114 -3.70 -13.76 8.93
CA ALA A 114 -4.08 -12.43 8.49
C ALA A 114 -4.56 -12.41 7.04
N PHE A 115 -5.61 -11.65 6.75
CA PHE A 115 -5.83 -11.17 5.40
C PHE A 115 -5.91 -9.65 5.39
N ASN A 116 -5.20 -9.06 4.45
CA ASN A 116 -5.14 -7.62 4.24
C ASN A 116 -5.65 -7.30 2.85
N LEU A 117 -6.64 -6.41 2.75
CA LEU A 117 -7.24 -6.03 1.50
C LEU A 117 -7.26 -4.50 1.40
N GLY A 118 -6.61 -3.96 0.39
CA GLY A 118 -6.54 -2.52 0.24
C GLY A 118 -5.82 -2.07 -1.02
N PRO A 119 -5.87 -0.77 -1.30
CA PRO A 119 -5.16 -0.19 -2.42
C PRO A 119 -3.66 -0.17 -2.18
N VAL A 120 -2.91 -0.36 -3.26
CA VAL A 120 -1.46 -0.17 -3.33
C VAL A 120 -1.13 0.68 -4.55
N TRP A 121 0.05 1.32 -4.52
CA TRP A 121 0.46 2.25 -5.55
C TRP A 121 1.86 1.91 -6.04
N ARG A 122 2.02 1.82 -7.37
CA ARG A 122 3.30 1.53 -8.01
C ARG A 122 3.66 2.60 -9.03
N ALA A 123 4.82 3.22 -8.86
CA ALA A 123 5.30 4.30 -9.73
C ALA A 123 5.77 3.83 -11.11
N GLU A 124 5.66 2.55 -11.42
CA GLU A 124 6.00 1.98 -12.71
C GLU A 124 5.25 2.64 -13.88
N ARG A 125 5.79 2.46 -15.08
CA ARG A 125 5.12 2.93 -16.30
C ARG A 125 3.79 2.20 -16.48
N ALA A 126 2.71 2.96 -16.57
CA ALA A 126 1.38 2.42 -16.84
C ALA A 126 1.33 1.74 -18.23
N GLN A 127 0.70 0.58 -18.29
CA GLN A 127 0.50 -0.22 -19.50
C GLN A 127 -0.91 -0.79 -19.51
N LYS A 128 -1.36 -1.34 -20.63
CA LYS A 128 -2.65 -2.03 -20.70
C LYS A 128 -2.70 -3.18 -19.67
N GLY A 129 -3.67 -3.12 -18.75
CA GLY A 129 -3.80 -4.10 -17.67
C GLY A 129 -2.87 -3.89 -16.46
N ARG A 130 -1.94 -2.93 -16.51
CA ARG A 130 -1.04 -2.58 -15.39
C ARG A 130 -1.26 -1.13 -15.00
N TYR A 131 -1.91 -0.94 -13.88
CA TYR A 131 -2.24 0.37 -13.33
C TYR A 131 -1.30 0.76 -12.19
N ARG A 132 -1.20 2.06 -11.94
CA ARG A 132 -0.40 2.61 -10.83
C ARG A 132 -1.11 2.52 -9.49
N GLU A 133 -2.44 2.42 -9.51
CA GLU A 133 -3.26 2.13 -8.34
C GLU A 133 -4.14 0.91 -8.61
N PHE A 134 -4.09 -0.05 -7.70
CA PHE A 134 -4.92 -1.25 -7.75
C PHE A 134 -5.12 -1.84 -6.35
N THR A 135 -6.13 -2.68 -6.20
CA THR A 135 -6.41 -3.36 -4.93
C THR A 135 -5.70 -4.70 -4.89
N GLN A 136 -4.95 -4.94 -3.82
CA GLN A 136 -4.41 -6.25 -3.48
C GLN A 136 -5.25 -6.91 -2.37
N CYS A 137 -5.22 -8.23 -2.37
CA CYS A 137 -5.68 -9.06 -1.26
C CYS A 137 -4.55 -10.03 -0.93
N ASP A 138 -3.87 -9.78 0.17
CA ASP A 138 -2.79 -10.62 0.67
C ASP A 138 -3.29 -11.47 1.83
N VAL A 139 -2.85 -12.72 1.86
CA VAL A 139 -3.24 -13.71 2.86
C VAL A 139 -1.99 -14.36 3.41
N ASP A 140 -1.75 -14.22 4.71
CA ASP A 140 -0.53 -14.65 5.36
C ASP A 140 -0.82 -15.43 6.64
N ILE A 141 0.05 -16.39 6.95
CA ILE A 141 0.10 -17.07 8.23
C ILE A 141 1.46 -16.80 8.85
N ILE A 142 1.48 -16.16 10.00
CA ILE A 142 2.70 -15.74 10.69
C ILE A 142 2.80 -16.47 12.02
N GLY A 143 3.95 -17.07 12.26
CA GLY A 143 4.21 -17.83 13.48
C GLY A 143 3.62 -19.24 13.39
N SER A 144 4.45 -20.23 13.10
CA SER A 144 4.15 -21.67 13.12
C SER A 144 4.63 -22.30 14.40
#